data_585f57c8151001b0228b797dd01edf77
#
_entry.id   585f57c8151001b0228b797dd01edf77
#
_cell.length_a   1.000
_cell.length_b   1.000
_cell.length_c   1.000
_cell.angle_alpha   90.00
_cell.angle_beta   90.00
_cell.angle_gamma   90.00
#
_symmetry.space_group_name_H-M   'P 1'
#
loop_
_entity.id
_entity.type
_entity.pdbx_description
1 polymer ?
#
loop_
_entity_poly.entity_id
_entity_poly.type
_entity_poly.pdbx_seq_one_letter_code
_entity_poly.pdbx_strand_id
1 'polypeptide(L)'
;MNTYLFLWNPKKWTWTTLEQDIEQVDLTGRCSQRWSCGNTKSIQPGDRIFLLKVGTEPKGIIAAGFATSTPFYERHWSGENKDTLYIDVDFEVLLNPDQEPILTIDILNTGNLAKQNWRPMGSGNSIKPEIVDELEAVWFDFLTTQKIRHNPFIPADNEVQKTYTEGTPNQVSVTK
;
A
#
# COMPACT_ATOMS: atom_id res chain seq x y z
N MET A 1 14.63 -10.12 -0.98
CA MET A 1 13.30 -9.55 -0.69
C MET A 1 12.26 -10.27 -1.52
N ASN A 2 11.24 -10.80 -0.89
CA ASN A 2 10.09 -11.39 -1.56
C ASN A 2 8.93 -10.39 -1.56
N THR A 3 7.93 -10.64 -2.40
CA THR A 3 6.74 -9.80 -2.50
C THR A 3 5.49 -10.64 -2.27
N TYR A 4 4.59 -10.14 -1.44
CA TYR A 4 3.38 -10.85 -1.04
C TYR A 4 2.13 -10.01 -1.29
N LEU A 5 1.02 -10.69 -1.57
CA LEU A 5 -0.29 -10.12 -1.77
C LEU A 5 -1.17 -10.42 -0.55
N PHE A 6 -1.70 -9.37 0.04
CA PHE A 6 -2.65 -9.44 1.15
C PHE A 6 -4.01 -8.95 0.69
N LEU A 7 -5.05 -9.36 1.38
CA LEU A 7 -6.43 -9.07 1.02
C LEU A 7 -7.14 -8.25 2.09
N TRP A 8 -7.96 -7.32 1.65
CA TRP A 8 -8.99 -6.70 2.48
C TRP A 8 -10.35 -6.87 1.81
N ASN A 9 -11.29 -7.45 2.55
CA ASN A 9 -12.68 -7.56 2.14
C ASN A 9 -13.56 -6.71 3.07
N PRO A 10 -14.08 -5.56 2.61
CA PRO A 10 -14.92 -4.68 3.43
C PRO A 10 -16.20 -5.33 3.96
N LYS A 11 -16.68 -6.39 3.31
CA LYS A 11 -17.83 -7.16 3.77
C LYS A 11 -17.54 -8.00 5.01
N LYS A 12 -16.26 -8.39 5.21
CA LYS A 12 -15.83 -9.22 6.33
C LYS A 12 -15.28 -8.39 7.49
N TRP A 13 -14.65 -7.26 7.19
CA TRP A 13 -14.07 -6.38 8.19
C TRP A 13 -14.16 -4.93 7.75
N THR A 14 -14.79 -4.11 8.59
CA THR A 14 -14.88 -2.66 8.36
C THR A 14 -13.63 -1.98 8.90
N TRP A 15 -12.91 -1.27 8.04
CA TRP A 15 -11.72 -0.50 8.43
C TRP A 15 -12.15 0.87 8.97
N THR A 16 -12.55 0.91 10.22
CA THR A 16 -13.13 2.11 10.85
C THR A 16 -12.14 3.27 11.00
N THR A 17 -10.84 2.97 11.04
CA THR A 17 -9.76 3.96 11.20
C THR A 17 -9.07 4.31 9.89
N LEU A 18 -9.63 3.94 8.74
CA LEU A 18 -8.97 4.10 7.45
C LEU A 18 -8.54 5.55 7.18
N GLU A 19 -9.42 6.52 7.46
CA GLU A 19 -9.11 7.94 7.24
C GLU A 19 -7.98 8.43 8.14
N GLN A 20 -7.99 8.06 9.42
CA GLN A 20 -6.92 8.40 10.35
C GLN A 20 -5.60 7.74 9.98
N ASP A 21 -5.64 6.50 9.50
CA ASP A 21 -4.45 5.76 9.06
C ASP A 21 -3.85 6.39 7.81
N ILE A 22 -4.68 6.86 6.88
CA ILE A 22 -4.25 7.65 5.71
C ILE A 22 -3.62 8.97 6.13
N GLU A 23 -4.23 9.69 7.07
CA GLU A 23 -3.65 10.91 7.64
C GLU A 23 -2.28 10.65 8.26
N GLN A 24 -2.10 9.53 8.92
CA GLN A 24 -0.81 9.16 9.49
C GLN A 24 0.24 8.93 8.40
N VAL A 25 -0.11 8.31 7.30
CA VAL A 25 0.80 8.19 6.13
C VAL A 25 1.17 9.58 5.61
N ASP A 26 0.21 10.52 5.52
CA ASP A 26 0.47 11.90 5.14
C ASP A 26 1.49 12.61 6.04
N LEU A 27 1.33 12.43 7.34
CA LEU A 27 2.12 13.16 8.33
C LEU A 27 3.49 12.55 8.58
N THR A 28 3.61 11.21 8.51
CA THR A 28 4.80 10.47 8.95
C THR A 28 5.44 9.62 7.87
N GLY A 29 4.80 9.49 6.70
CA GLY A 29 5.25 8.66 5.59
C GLY A 29 4.90 7.18 5.72
N ARG A 30 4.26 6.76 6.80
CA ARG A 30 3.87 5.36 7.03
C ARG A 30 2.78 5.21 8.07
N CYS A 31 2.11 4.07 8.03
CA CYS A 31 1.12 3.64 9.01
C CYS A 31 1.32 2.17 9.32
N SER A 32 1.47 1.83 10.60
CA SER A 32 1.66 0.46 11.06
C SER A 32 0.32 -0.25 11.27
N GLN A 33 0.19 -1.41 10.68
CA GLN A 33 -1.01 -2.26 10.76
C GLN A 33 -0.62 -3.71 11.04
N ARG A 34 -1.54 -4.46 11.63
CA ARG A 34 -1.44 -5.92 11.77
C ARG A 34 -2.37 -6.58 10.79
N TRP A 35 -1.87 -7.57 10.06
CA TRP A 35 -2.64 -8.24 9.02
C TRP A 35 -2.46 -9.76 9.07
N SER A 36 -3.56 -10.48 8.85
CA SER A 36 -3.49 -11.94 8.72
C SER A 36 -2.71 -12.32 7.47
N CYS A 37 -1.81 -13.27 7.60
CA CYS A 37 -1.00 -13.78 6.49
C CYS A 37 -1.35 -15.22 6.09
N GLY A 38 -2.53 -15.68 6.43
CA GLY A 38 -2.99 -17.05 6.12
C GLY A 38 -2.11 -18.09 6.80
N ASN A 39 -1.54 -18.98 6.02
CA ASN A 39 -0.61 -20.01 6.49
C ASN A 39 0.85 -19.74 6.10
N THR A 40 1.14 -18.56 5.59
CA THR A 40 2.46 -18.21 5.05
C THR A 40 3.42 -17.86 6.18
N LYS A 41 4.44 -18.69 6.38
CA LYS A 41 5.43 -18.56 7.45
C LYS A 41 6.78 -17.99 6.98
N SER A 42 6.95 -17.83 5.68
CA SER A 42 8.22 -17.45 5.06
C SER A 42 8.48 -15.95 5.02
N ILE A 43 7.51 -15.12 5.42
CA ILE A 43 7.62 -13.66 5.38
C ILE A 43 8.69 -13.20 6.36
N GLN A 44 9.56 -12.30 5.91
CA GLN A 44 10.62 -11.70 6.69
C GLN A 44 10.46 -10.18 6.76
N PRO A 45 10.95 -9.52 7.82
CA PRO A 45 11.03 -8.06 7.83
C PRO A 45 11.74 -7.53 6.60
N GLY A 46 11.16 -6.49 5.97
CA GLY A 46 11.65 -5.92 4.72
C GLY A 46 11.02 -6.51 3.46
N ASP A 47 10.28 -7.60 3.55
CA ASP A 47 9.54 -8.13 2.41
C ASP A 47 8.44 -7.15 1.98
N ARG A 48 8.23 -7.06 0.66
CA ARG A 48 7.27 -6.14 0.04
C ARG A 48 5.85 -6.66 0.18
N ILE A 49 4.92 -5.79 0.55
CA ILE A 49 3.50 -6.12 0.73
C ILE A 49 2.65 -5.22 -0.15
N PHE A 50 1.76 -5.83 -0.93
CA PHE A 50 0.66 -5.14 -1.60
C PHE A 50 -0.66 -5.58 -0.99
N LEU A 51 -1.59 -4.65 -0.81
CA LEU A 51 -2.92 -4.92 -0.27
C LEU A 51 -3.97 -4.78 -1.37
N LEU A 52 -4.68 -5.86 -1.63
CA LEU A 52 -5.73 -5.95 -2.63
C LEU A 52 -7.11 -5.87 -1.97
N LYS A 53 -7.90 -4.88 -2.34
CA LYS A 53 -9.30 -4.81 -1.96
C LYS A 53 -10.12 -5.77 -2.82
N VAL A 54 -10.90 -6.61 -2.17
CA VAL A 54 -11.79 -7.61 -2.78
C VAL A 54 -13.22 -7.46 -2.25
N GLY A 55 -14.15 -8.28 -2.72
CA GLY A 55 -15.52 -8.38 -2.19
C GLY A 55 -16.50 -7.38 -2.78
N THR A 56 -16.13 -6.13 -2.94
CA THR A 56 -16.96 -5.05 -3.52
C THR A 56 -16.19 -4.24 -4.53
N GLU A 57 -16.88 -3.70 -5.53
CA GLU A 57 -16.26 -2.76 -6.48
C GLU A 57 -15.98 -1.40 -5.79
N PRO A 58 -14.92 -0.70 -6.18
CA PRO A 58 -13.87 -1.13 -7.09
C PRO A 58 -12.94 -2.15 -6.41
N LYS A 59 -12.46 -3.13 -7.17
CA LYS A 59 -11.47 -4.12 -6.72
C LYS A 59 -10.11 -3.79 -7.30
N GLY A 60 -9.08 -3.87 -6.47
CA GLY A 60 -7.72 -3.56 -6.89
C GLY A 60 -6.77 -3.29 -5.73
N ILE A 61 -5.53 -2.95 -6.06
CA ILE A 61 -4.52 -2.61 -5.05
C ILE A 61 -4.80 -1.20 -4.51
N ILE A 62 -4.88 -1.11 -3.18
CA ILE A 62 -5.14 0.13 -2.44
C ILE A 62 -3.98 0.55 -1.55
N ALA A 63 -3.05 -0.33 -1.29
CA ALA A 63 -1.93 -0.03 -0.40
C ALA A 63 -0.69 -0.83 -0.78
N ALA A 64 0.45 -0.28 -0.40
CA ALA A 64 1.73 -0.94 -0.49
C ALA A 64 2.61 -0.56 0.71
N GLY A 65 3.45 -1.48 1.12
CA GLY A 65 4.34 -1.30 2.25
C GLY A 65 5.33 -2.43 2.40
N PHE A 66 5.81 -2.61 3.63
CA PHE A 66 6.81 -3.62 3.96
C PHE A 66 6.44 -4.35 5.24
N ALA A 67 6.70 -5.65 5.28
CA ALA A 67 6.63 -6.39 6.53
C ALA A 67 7.66 -5.86 7.52
N THR A 68 7.27 -5.73 8.78
CA THR A 68 8.14 -5.28 9.87
C THR A 68 8.38 -6.34 10.94
N SER A 69 7.70 -7.47 10.81
CA SER A 69 7.88 -8.63 11.69
C SER A 69 7.98 -9.93 10.89
N THR A 70 8.42 -10.98 11.55
CA THR A 70 8.13 -12.35 11.14
C THR A 70 6.70 -12.73 11.50
N PRO A 71 6.10 -13.77 10.89
CA PRO A 71 4.78 -14.23 11.27
C PRO A 71 4.71 -14.68 12.74
N PHE A 72 3.61 -14.35 13.39
CA PHE A 72 3.33 -14.75 14.78
C PHE A 72 1.85 -15.11 14.95
N TYR A 73 1.53 -15.96 15.93
CA TYR A 73 0.17 -16.35 16.23
C TYR A 73 -0.48 -15.43 17.24
N GLU A 74 -1.71 -15.00 16.93
CA GLU A 74 -2.62 -14.34 17.86
C GLU A 74 -4.05 -14.83 17.66
N ARG A 75 -4.92 -14.52 18.62
CA ARG A 75 -6.34 -14.82 18.49
C ARG A 75 -6.94 -14.06 17.32
N HIS A 76 -7.76 -14.73 16.52
CA HIS A 76 -8.41 -14.14 15.37
C HIS A 76 -9.22 -12.88 15.74
N TRP A 77 -9.17 -11.85 14.91
CA TRP A 77 -9.86 -10.58 15.14
C TRP A 77 -11.38 -10.71 15.30
N SER A 78 -12.01 -11.72 14.72
CA SER A 78 -13.44 -11.99 14.84
C SER A 78 -13.86 -12.51 16.21
N GLY A 79 -12.92 -12.78 17.12
CA GLY A 79 -13.16 -13.39 18.41
C GLY A 79 -13.41 -14.89 18.37
N GLU A 80 -13.27 -15.53 17.22
CA GLU A 80 -13.31 -16.98 17.10
C GLU A 80 -12.21 -17.61 17.95
N ASN A 81 -12.52 -18.76 18.57
CA ASN A 81 -11.58 -19.44 19.48
C ASN A 81 -10.52 -20.24 18.69
N LYS A 82 -9.80 -19.54 17.81
CA LYS A 82 -8.64 -20.10 17.11
C LYS A 82 -7.54 -19.06 16.97
N ASP A 83 -6.31 -19.53 16.98
CA ASP A 83 -5.16 -18.69 16.70
C ASP A 83 -5.01 -18.51 15.19
N THR A 84 -4.64 -17.31 14.79
CA THR A 84 -4.39 -16.92 13.41
C THR A 84 -2.98 -16.37 13.29
N LEU A 85 -2.35 -16.65 12.16
CA LEU A 85 -1.02 -16.17 11.86
C LEU A 85 -1.10 -14.74 11.32
N TYR A 86 -0.35 -13.83 11.93
CA TYR A 86 -0.29 -12.41 11.57
C TYR A 86 1.13 -11.96 11.27
N ILE A 87 1.23 -10.84 10.55
CA ILE A 87 2.44 -10.02 10.49
C ILE A 87 2.11 -8.57 10.83
N ASP A 88 3.12 -7.83 11.25
CA ASP A 88 3.07 -6.38 11.28
C ASP A 88 3.60 -5.81 9.96
N VAL A 89 2.93 -4.78 9.45
CA VAL A 89 3.22 -4.14 8.15
C VAL A 89 3.25 -2.63 8.36
N ASP A 90 4.23 -1.97 7.77
CA ASP A 90 4.21 -0.52 7.57
C ASP A 90 3.76 -0.21 6.14
N PHE A 91 2.58 0.39 5.99
CA PHE A 91 2.13 0.91 4.70
C PHE A 91 2.70 2.29 4.45
N GLU A 92 3.33 2.49 3.31
CA GLU A 92 3.83 3.78 2.84
C GLU A 92 2.86 4.49 1.88
N VAL A 93 1.94 3.73 1.29
CA VAL A 93 0.81 4.22 0.50
C VAL A 93 -0.44 3.52 0.99
N LEU A 94 -1.48 4.28 1.26
CA LEU A 94 -2.79 3.79 1.66
C LEU A 94 -3.86 4.68 1.04
N LEU A 95 -4.72 4.10 0.21
CA LEU A 95 -5.75 4.79 -0.53
C LEU A 95 -7.12 4.52 0.05
N ASN A 96 -7.99 5.53 0.04
CA ASN A 96 -9.40 5.34 0.32
C ASN A 96 -10.13 4.99 -0.99
N PRO A 97 -10.59 3.75 -1.19
CA PRO A 97 -11.19 3.33 -2.45
C PRO A 97 -12.54 4.01 -2.76
N ASP A 98 -13.16 4.62 -1.76
CA ASP A 98 -14.42 5.38 -1.94
C ASP A 98 -14.19 6.82 -2.40
N GLN A 99 -12.97 7.34 -2.28
CA GLN A 99 -12.63 8.74 -2.54
C GLN A 99 -11.52 8.93 -3.56
N GLU A 100 -10.68 7.91 -3.79
CA GLU A 100 -9.49 7.99 -4.61
C GLU A 100 -9.46 6.89 -5.66
N PRO A 101 -8.79 7.11 -6.81
CA PRO A 101 -8.50 6.04 -7.74
C PRO A 101 -7.66 4.94 -7.09
N ILE A 102 -7.85 3.71 -7.53
CA ILE A 102 -7.05 2.55 -7.12
C ILE A 102 -6.49 1.85 -8.35
N LEU A 103 -5.46 1.03 -8.17
CA LEU A 103 -4.93 0.20 -9.25
C LEU A 103 -5.84 -1.01 -9.43
N THR A 104 -6.73 -0.94 -10.41
CA THR A 104 -7.83 -1.89 -10.58
C THR A 104 -7.37 -3.27 -11.05
N ILE A 105 -8.18 -4.29 -10.73
CA ILE A 105 -7.98 -5.65 -11.23
C ILE A 105 -7.96 -5.72 -12.77
N ASP A 106 -8.72 -4.89 -13.45
CA ASP A 106 -8.72 -4.86 -14.92
C ASP A 106 -7.33 -4.53 -15.47
N ILE A 107 -6.63 -3.59 -14.86
CA ILE A 107 -5.24 -3.27 -15.22
C ILE A 107 -4.31 -4.42 -14.84
N LEU A 108 -4.46 -4.98 -13.64
CA LEU A 108 -3.64 -6.10 -13.15
C LEU A 108 -3.77 -7.37 -14.02
N ASN A 109 -4.92 -7.56 -14.67
CA ASN A 109 -5.15 -8.69 -15.56
C ASN A 109 -4.69 -8.44 -17.01
N THR A 110 -3.76 -7.53 -17.22
CA THR A 110 -3.22 -7.23 -18.55
C THR A 110 -1.74 -7.64 -18.65
N GLY A 111 -1.31 -8.01 -19.85
CA GLY A 111 0.08 -8.34 -20.14
C GLY A 111 0.62 -9.46 -19.24
N ASN A 112 1.86 -9.31 -18.82
CA ASN A 112 2.52 -10.30 -17.94
C ASN A 112 1.93 -10.33 -16.52
N LEU A 113 1.32 -9.24 -16.06
CA LEU A 113 0.68 -9.21 -14.74
C LEU A 113 -0.47 -10.22 -14.65
N ALA A 114 -1.11 -10.55 -15.76
CA ALA A 114 -2.18 -11.56 -15.84
C ALA A 114 -1.69 -12.98 -15.46
N LYS A 115 -0.38 -13.23 -15.40
CA LYS A 115 0.19 -14.50 -14.94
C LYS A 115 -0.01 -14.72 -13.44
N GLN A 116 -0.21 -13.66 -12.67
CA GLN A 116 -0.52 -13.73 -11.24
C GLN A 116 -2.02 -13.98 -11.04
N ASN A 117 -2.35 -14.77 -10.02
CA ASN A 117 -3.74 -14.88 -9.56
C ASN A 117 -4.11 -13.65 -8.72
N TRP A 118 -4.96 -12.78 -9.26
CA TRP A 118 -5.48 -11.59 -8.58
C TRP A 118 -6.83 -11.84 -7.89
N ARG A 119 -7.23 -13.11 -7.75
CA ARG A 119 -8.43 -13.53 -7.02
C ARG A 119 -8.12 -14.66 -6.05
N PRO A 120 -7.09 -14.51 -5.19
CA PRO A 120 -6.76 -15.55 -4.24
C PRO A 120 -7.84 -15.66 -3.16
N MET A 121 -7.88 -16.81 -2.49
CA MET A 121 -8.88 -17.10 -1.44
C MET A 121 -8.50 -16.50 -0.08
N GLY A 122 -7.25 -16.12 0.14
CA GLY A 122 -6.76 -15.57 1.40
C GLY A 122 -5.48 -14.77 1.25
N SER A 123 -5.08 -14.12 2.33
CA SER A 123 -3.87 -13.30 2.41
C SER A 123 -2.58 -14.12 2.49
N GLY A 124 -1.47 -13.48 2.15
CA GLY A 124 -0.13 -14.09 2.28
C GLY A 124 0.32 -14.85 1.05
N ASN A 125 -0.29 -14.58 -0.10
CA ASN A 125 0.11 -15.21 -1.36
C ASN A 125 1.40 -14.58 -1.88
N SER A 126 2.36 -15.42 -2.26
CA SER A 126 3.57 -14.96 -2.94
C SER A 126 3.22 -14.41 -4.32
N ILE A 127 3.73 -13.23 -4.63
CA ILE A 127 3.69 -12.69 -6.00
C ILE A 127 4.83 -13.32 -6.78
N LYS A 128 4.54 -13.79 -7.99
CA LYS A 128 5.52 -14.46 -8.85
C LYS A 128 6.70 -13.54 -9.10
N PRO A 129 7.94 -14.00 -8.84
CA PRO A 129 9.13 -13.16 -8.99
C PRO A 129 9.27 -12.54 -10.38
N GLU A 130 8.85 -13.25 -11.43
CA GLU A 130 8.98 -12.79 -12.82
C GLU A 130 8.08 -11.59 -13.16
N ILE A 131 7.07 -11.27 -12.34
CA ILE A 131 6.20 -10.11 -12.58
C ILE A 131 6.40 -8.96 -11.58
N VAL A 132 7.25 -9.14 -10.59
CA VAL A 132 7.44 -8.15 -9.51
C VAL A 132 7.92 -6.81 -10.06
N ASP A 133 8.92 -6.80 -10.93
CA ASP A 133 9.45 -5.56 -11.49
C ASP A 133 8.39 -4.82 -12.33
N GLU A 134 7.61 -5.55 -13.10
CA GLU A 134 6.50 -4.96 -13.86
C GLU A 134 5.40 -4.42 -12.95
N LEU A 135 5.05 -5.16 -11.89
CA LEU A 135 4.07 -4.69 -10.91
C LEU A 135 4.53 -3.39 -10.23
N GLU A 136 5.78 -3.33 -9.81
CA GLU A 136 6.34 -2.11 -9.20
C GLU A 136 6.35 -0.94 -10.20
N ALA A 137 6.68 -1.19 -11.46
CA ALA A 137 6.64 -0.16 -12.50
C ALA A 137 5.21 0.33 -12.77
N VAL A 138 4.24 -0.56 -12.85
CA VAL A 138 2.82 -0.21 -13.04
C VAL A 138 2.28 0.54 -11.81
N TRP A 139 2.65 0.12 -10.61
CA TRP A 139 2.29 0.81 -9.37
C TRP A 139 2.87 2.23 -9.32
N PHE A 140 4.15 2.38 -9.62
CA PHE A 140 4.81 3.69 -9.73
C PHE A 140 4.09 4.61 -10.72
N ASP A 141 3.82 4.10 -11.92
CA ASP A 141 3.16 4.83 -12.99
C ASP A 141 1.74 5.26 -12.60
N PHE A 142 1.01 4.36 -11.96
CA PHE A 142 -0.32 4.65 -11.41
C PHE A 142 -0.25 5.80 -10.39
N LEU A 143 0.64 5.72 -9.40
CA LEU A 143 0.77 6.73 -8.35
C LEU A 143 1.15 8.11 -8.93
N THR A 144 2.04 8.15 -9.90
CA THR A 144 2.51 9.41 -10.51
C THR A 144 1.47 9.99 -11.47
N THR A 145 0.87 9.16 -12.31
CA THR A 145 -0.12 9.58 -13.32
C THR A 145 -1.42 10.06 -12.67
N GLN A 146 -1.89 9.39 -11.63
CA GLN A 146 -3.10 9.76 -10.90
C GLN A 146 -2.86 10.89 -9.90
N LYS A 147 -1.63 11.39 -9.77
CA LYS A 147 -1.25 12.42 -8.81
C LYS A 147 -1.66 12.05 -7.38
N ILE A 148 -1.37 10.81 -7.01
CA ILE A 148 -1.68 10.32 -5.68
C ILE A 148 -0.95 11.14 -4.64
N ARG A 149 -1.69 11.68 -3.68
CA ARG A 149 -1.23 12.62 -2.68
C ARG A 149 -0.08 12.08 -1.81
N HIS A 150 -0.10 10.79 -1.53
CA HIS A 150 0.91 10.10 -0.70
C HIS A 150 1.93 9.35 -1.53
N ASN A 151 2.18 9.77 -2.74
CA ASN A 151 3.14 9.10 -3.59
C ASN A 151 4.55 9.29 -3.03
N PRO A 152 5.23 8.23 -2.56
CA PRO A 152 6.56 8.32 -1.96
C PRO A 152 7.65 8.73 -2.95
N PHE A 153 7.33 8.75 -4.25
CA PHE A 153 8.26 9.10 -5.32
C PHE A 153 8.15 10.58 -5.74
N ILE A 154 7.21 11.33 -5.16
CA ILE A 154 7.02 12.75 -5.42
C ILE A 154 7.20 13.51 -4.10
N PRO A 155 8.05 14.54 -4.06
CA PRO A 155 8.18 15.38 -2.87
C PRO A 155 6.84 15.99 -2.47
N ALA A 156 6.61 16.12 -1.18
CA ALA A 156 5.43 16.82 -0.68
C ALA A 156 5.44 18.28 -1.12
N ASP A 157 4.27 18.82 -1.44
CA ASP A 157 4.13 20.22 -1.90
C ASP A 157 4.82 21.24 -0.98
N ASN A 158 4.83 20.95 0.33
CA ASN A 158 5.50 21.80 1.31
C ASN A 158 7.03 21.86 1.14
N GLU A 159 7.64 20.80 0.64
CA GLU A 159 9.09 20.79 0.37
C GLU A 159 9.40 21.55 -0.92
N VAL A 160 8.54 21.44 -1.91
CA VAL A 160 8.65 22.19 -3.15
C VAL A 160 8.48 23.69 -2.87
N GLN A 161 7.52 24.07 -2.04
CA GLN A 161 7.32 25.47 -1.65
C GLN A 161 8.49 26.02 -0.84
N LYS A 162 9.07 25.23 0.08
CA LYS A 162 10.27 25.63 0.81
C LYS A 162 11.47 25.85 -0.11
N THR A 163 11.65 24.97 -1.08
CA THR A 163 12.75 25.08 -2.04
C THR A 163 12.60 26.34 -2.89
N TYR A 164 11.38 26.70 -3.29
CA TYR A 164 11.11 27.93 -4.04
C TYR A 164 11.26 29.19 -3.20
N THR A 165 10.90 29.15 -1.91
CA THR A 165 11.09 30.29 -1.00
C THR A 165 12.54 30.47 -0.57
N GLU A 166 13.28 29.39 -0.45
CA GLU A 166 14.71 29.43 -0.14
C GLU A 166 15.56 29.74 -1.38
N GLY A 167 15.07 29.41 -2.56
CA GLY A 167 15.72 29.64 -3.85
C GLY A 167 15.42 31.00 -4.48
N THR A 168 14.62 31.83 -3.88
CA THR A 168 14.55 33.26 -4.17
C THR A 168 15.49 33.98 -3.20
N PRO A 169 16.80 34.04 -3.50
CA PRO A 169 17.64 34.99 -2.81
C PRO A 169 17.12 36.34 -3.22
N ASN A 170 16.51 37.01 -2.27
CA ASN A 170 16.31 38.42 -2.34
C ASN A 170 16.44 39.00 -3.75
N GLN A 171 15.40 39.00 -4.47
CA GLN A 171 15.22 40.10 -5.35
C GLN A 171 15.09 41.34 -4.45
N VAL A 172 16.16 41.62 -3.81
CA VAL A 172 16.40 43.01 -3.47
C VAL A 172 16.50 43.66 -4.82
N SER A 173 15.41 44.08 -5.28
CA SER A 173 15.35 45.14 -6.22
C SER A 173 16.32 46.19 -5.72
N VAL A 174 17.44 46.24 -6.26
CA VAL A 174 18.19 47.43 -6.29
C VAL A 174 17.46 48.31 -7.27
N THR A 175 16.42 48.86 -6.79
CA THR A 175 15.94 50.09 -7.36
C THR A 175 16.91 51.15 -6.96
N LYS A 176 17.58 51.63 -7.93
CA LYS A 176 18.11 52.95 -8.18
C LYS A 176 19.48 52.91 -8.71
#